data_cea20309f73b38b20e243390850155a6
#
_entry.id   cea20309f73b38b20e243390850155a6
#
_cell.length_a   1.000
_cell.length_b   1.000
_cell.length_c   1.000
_cell.angle_alpha   90.00
_cell.angle_beta   90.00
_cell.angle_gamma   90.00
#
_symmetry.space_group_name_H-M   'P 1'
#
loop_
_entity.id
_entity.type
_entity.pdbx_description
1 polymer ?
#
loop_
_entity_poly.entity_id
_entity_poly.type
_entity_poly.pdbx_seq_one_letter_code
_entity_poly.pdbx_strand_id
1 'polypeptide(L)'
;FQGLYKSKLGIDIRIDVQTFKQRLAKMTAGDFDIVGAGWGPDFDDIMTFGDLFASWNLNNRGRYNNPEYDAAVRVAMNSTDPRTRMDAMAKAQSIIEEDVVVIPIYEQGVIYLLHPKVRGVRRTVVGGDPDFTHARVIP
;
A
#
# COMPACT_ATOMS: atom_id res chain seq x y z
N PHE A 1 16.88 8.72 -6.41
CA PHE A 1 17.33 8.04 -5.18
C PHE A 1 18.80 7.60 -5.27
N GLN A 2 19.24 6.79 -6.25
CA GLN A 2 20.60 6.25 -6.34
C GLN A 2 21.69 7.33 -6.13
N GLY A 3 21.64 8.44 -6.90
CA GLY A 3 22.60 9.54 -6.76
C GLY A 3 22.52 10.25 -5.40
N LEU A 4 21.31 10.36 -4.83
CA LEU A 4 21.11 10.96 -3.51
C LEU A 4 21.72 10.11 -2.40
N TYR A 5 21.47 8.80 -2.40
CA TYR A 5 22.06 7.88 -1.44
C TYR A 5 23.60 7.88 -1.51
N LYS A 6 24.14 7.88 -2.74
CA LYS A 6 25.60 7.98 -2.92
C LYS A 6 26.16 9.28 -2.38
N SER A 7 25.56 10.43 -2.76
CA SER A 7 26.11 11.75 -2.40
C SER A 7 25.91 12.13 -0.93
N LYS A 8 24.83 11.67 -0.30
CA LYS A 8 24.47 12.05 1.07
C LYS A 8 24.86 11.02 2.12
N LEU A 9 24.86 9.74 1.76
CA LEU A 9 25.07 8.65 2.70
C LEU A 9 26.30 7.79 2.35
N GLY A 10 26.92 7.99 1.19
CA GLY A 10 28.03 7.16 0.74
C GLY A 10 27.63 5.74 0.33
N ILE A 11 26.32 5.47 0.21
CA ILE A 11 25.78 4.15 -0.11
C ILE A 11 25.67 3.97 -1.62
N ASP A 12 26.24 2.90 -2.14
CA ASP A 12 26.10 2.50 -3.54
C ASP A 12 24.88 1.59 -3.70
N ILE A 13 23.88 2.05 -4.46
CA ILE A 13 22.69 1.30 -4.81
C ILE A 13 22.79 0.86 -6.26
N ARG A 14 22.60 -0.44 -6.51
CA ARG A 14 22.42 -1.00 -7.84
C ARG A 14 20.93 -1.09 -8.16
N ILE A 15 20.51 -0.37 -9.21
CA ILE A 15 19.11 -0.45 -9.68
C ILE A 15 18.96 -1.68 -10.54
N ASP A 16 18.01 -2.54 -10.18
CA ASP A 16 17.57 -3.70 -10.94
C ASP A 16 16.19 -3.41 -11.57
N VAL A 17 16.20 -3.03 -12.85
CA VAL A 17 14.98 -2.67 -13.59
C VAL A 17 14.31 -3.94 -14.09
N GLN A 18 13.07 -4.16 -13.66
CA GLN A 18 12.29 -5.36 -13.96
C GLN A 18 10.93 -5.02 -14.56
N THR A 19 10.37 -5.95 -15.35
CA THR A 19 8.95 -5.88 -15.68
C THR A 19 8.12 -6.11 -14.42
N PHE A 20 6.84 -5.68 -14.43
CA PHE A 20 5.93 -5.89 -13.30
C PHE A 20 5.89 -7.36 -12.84
N LYS A 21 5.77 -8.29 -13.78
CA LYS A 21 5.74 -9.73 -13.48
C LYS A 21 7.04 -10.24 -12.83
N GLN A 22 8.18 -9.81 -13.35
CA GLN A 22 9.50 -10.19 -12.79
C GLN A 22 9.70 -9.59 -11.40
N ARG A 23 9.32 -8.33 -11.20
CA ARG A 23 9.36 -7.68 -9.88
C ARG A 23 8.53 -8.46 -8.86
N LEU A 24 7.28 -8.83 -9.21
CA LEU A 24 6.42 -9.62 -8.31
C LEU A 24 7.05 -10.99 -7.98
N ALA A 25 7.65 -11.66 -8.95
CA ALA A 25 8.33 -12.93 -8.74
C ALA A 25 9.51 -12.79 -7.76
N LYS A 26 10.35 -11.78 -7.95
CA LYS A 26 11.46 -11.47 -7.05
C LYS A 26 10.99 -11.09 -5.65
N MET A 27 9.96 -10.25 -5.54
CA MET A 27 9.36 -9.91 -4.25
C MET A 27 8.84 -11.15 -3.51
N THR A 28 8.18 -12.07 -4.21
CA THR A 28 7.69 -13.33 -3.63
C THR A 28 8.83 -14.24 -3.18
N ALA A 29 9.92 -14.28 -3.93
CA ALA A 29 11.12 -15.03 -3.58
C ALA A 29 11.93 -14.39 -2.43
N GLY A 30 11.73 -13.09 -2.16
CA GLY A 30 12.57 -12.32 -1.23
C GLY A 30 13.93 -11.94 -1.82
N ASP A 31 14.04 -11.89 -3.15
CA ASP A 31 15.26 -11.56 -3.90
C ASP A 31 15.36 -10.06 -4.11
N PHE A 32 15.55 -9.31 -3.03
CA PHE A 32 15.75 -7.86 -3.03
C PHE A 32 16.28 -7.39 -1.65
N ASP A 33 17.04 -6.31 -1.65
CA ASP A 33 17.38 -5.56 -0.42
C ASP A 33 16.34 -4.46 -0.16
N ILE A 34 16.03 -3.68 -1.20
CA ILE A 34 14.98 -2.65 -1.19
C ILE A 34 14.14 -2.80 -2.45
N VAL A 35 12.83 -2.70 -2.33
CA VAL A 35 11.93 -2.75 -3.48
C VAL A 35 11.00 -1.54 -3.54
N GLY A 36 10.91 -0.92 -4.72
CA GLY A 36 9.89 0.09 -5.02
C GLY A 36 8.55 -0.58 -5.33
N ALA A 37 7.56 -0.37 -4.48
CA ALA A 37 6.21 -0.93 -4.62
C ALA A 37 5.16 0.09 -4.20
N GLY A 38 3.90 -0.19 -4.48
CA GLY A 38 2.75 0.59 -4.03
C GLY A 38 1.61 -0.34 -3.67
N TRP A 39 0.70 0.18 -2.85
CA TRP A 39 -0.54 -0.48 -2.50
C TRP A 39 -1.69 0.50 -2.65
N GLY A 40 -2.76 0.07 -3.29
CA GLY A 40 -4.03 0.80 -3.35
C GLY A 40 -5.05 0.14 -2.42
N PRO A 41 -6.01 0.90 -1.88
CA PRO A 41 -7.05 0.31 -1.04
C PRO A 41 -8.00 -0.54 -1.89
N ASP A 42 -8.21 -1.80 -1.48
CA ASP A 42 -9.13 -2.72 -2.14
C ASP A 42 -10.56 -2.54 -1.63
N PHE A 43 -10.74 -2.04 -0.40
CA PHE A 43 -12.02 -1.81 0.26
C PHE A 43 -11.92 -0.65 1.26
N ASP A 44 -13.06 -0.07 1.64
CA ASP A 44 -13.14 1.08 2.55
C ASP A 44 -13.08 0.62 4.02
N ASP A 45 -11.90 0.17 4.42
CA ASP A 45 -11.56 -0.12 5.81
C ASP A 45 -10.05 0.04 6.01
N ILE A 46 -9.64 0.42 7.21
CA ILE A 46 -8.24 0.60 7.58
C ILE A 46 -7.41 -0.68 7.37
N MET A 47 -8.04 -1.83 7.44
CA MET A 47 -7.37 -3.13 7.29
C MET A 47 -6.86 -3.39 5.87
N THR A 48 -7.32 -2.62 4.86
CA THR A 48 -6.75 -2.71 3.50
C THR A 48 -5.24 -2.40 3.46
N PHE A 49 -4.74 -1.66 4.46
CA PHE A 49 -3.32 -1.37 4.68
C PHE A 49 -2.79 -2.05 5.95
N GLY A 50 -3.67 -2.21 6.95
CA GLY A 50 -3.30 -2.49 8.33
C GLY A 50 -2.69 -3.87 8.57
N ASP A 51 -2.94 -4.84 7.73
CA ASP A 51 -2.38 -6.20 7.89
C ASP A 51 -1.27 -6.54 6.89
N LEU A 52 -0.90 -5.60 6.00
CA LEU A 52 0.07 -5.86 4.93
C LEU A 52 1.41 -6.42 5.42
N PHE A 53 1.85 -5.99 6.60
CA PHE A 53 3.13 -6.40 7.18
C PHE A 53 2.98 -7.41 8.32
N ALA A 54 1.75 -7.88 8.57
CA ALA A 54 1.52 -8.93 9.56
C ALA A 54 2.25 -10.23 9.16
N SER A 55 2.78 -10.95 10.14
CA SER A 55 3.61 -12.14 9.88
C SER A 55 2.90 -13.25 9.08
N TRP A 56 1.58 -13.27 9.14
CA TRP A 56 0.74 -14.24 8.40
C TRP A 56 0.31 -13.76 7.01
N ASN A 57 0.53 -12.46 6.65
CA ASN A 57 0.05 -11.92 5.39
C ASN A 57 0.99 -12.26 4.23
N LEU A 58 0.44 -12.82 3.16
CA LEU A 58 1.21 -13.20 1.97
C LEU A 58 1.78 -11.99 1.20
N ASN A 59 1.27 -10.78 1.44
CA ASN A 59 1.81 -9.55 0.88
C ASN A 59 2.98 -8.98 1.68
N ASN A 60 3.26 -9.52 2.86
CA ASN A 60 4.44 -9.21 3.65
C ASN A 60 5.71 -9.79 2.98
N ARG A 61 6.10 -9.21 1.86
CA ARG A 61 7.20 -9.70 1.02
C ARG A 61 8.57 -9.56 1.68
N GLY A 62 8.71 -8.58 2.58
CA GLY A 62 9.90 -8.39 3.40
C GLY A 62 10.02 -9.38 4.56
N ARG A 63 9.00 -10.24 4.77
CA ARG A 63 8.96 -11.22 5.85
C ARG A 63 9.16 -10.60 7.25
N TYR A 64 8.65 -9.38 7.40
CA TYR A 64 8.65 -8.72 8.69
C TYR A 64 7.92 -9.57 9.72
N ASN A 65 8.46 -9.66 10.92
CA ASN A 65 7.90 -10.48 12.00
C ASN A 65 8.12 -9.78 13.34
N ASN A 66 7.09 -9.06 13.79
CA ASN A 66 7.09 -8.39 15.08
C ASN A 66 5.80 -8.77 15.83
N PRO A 67 5.90 -9.49 16.97
CA PRO A 67 4.72 -9.92 17.73
C PRO A 67 3.86 -8.77 18.25
N GLU A 68 4.44 -7.60 18.54
CA GLU A 68 3.69 -6.44 19.00
C GLU A 68 2.86 -5.82 17.88
N TYR A 69 3.43 -5.75 16.67
CA TYR A 69 2.70 -5.35 15.47
C TYR A 69 1.53 -6.31 15.20
N ASP A 70 1.83 -7.59 15.19
CA ASP A 70 0.82 -8.64 14.97
C ASP A 70 -0.31 -8.56 16.00
N ALA A 71 0.00 -8.31 17.27
CA ALA A 71 -0.99 -8.16 18.32
C ALA A 71 -1.87 -6.92 18.11
N ALA A 72 -1.30 -5.78 17.73
CA ALA A 72 -2.06 -4.57 17.43
C ALA A 72 -3.00 -4.78 16.23
N VAL A 73 -2.51 -5.40 15.16
CA VAL A 73 -3.34 -5.76 13.99
C VAL A 73 -4.50 -6.68 14.39
N ARG A 74 -4.27 -7.71 15.23
CA ARG A 74 -5.33 -8.60 15.71
C ARG A 74 -6.39 -7.86 16.53
N VAL A 75 -6.02 -6.89 17.35
CA VAL A 75 -6.98 -6.04 18.08
C VAL A 75 -7.86 -5.29 17.09
N ALA A 76 -7.28 -4.65 16.08
CA ALA A 76 -8.04 -3.93 15.06
C ALA A 76 -8.97 -4.84 14.25
N MET A 77 -8.53 -6.07 13.92
CA MET A 77 -9.33 -7.05 13.19
C MET A 77 -10.55 -7.55 13.97
N ASN A 78 -10.40 -7.75 15.28
CA ASN A 78 -11.42 -8.40 16.11
C ASN A 78 -12.32 -7.44 16.87
N SER A 79 -12.03 -6.14 16.88
CA SER A 79 -12.88 -5.14 17.54
C SER A 79 -13.92 -4.57 16.59
N THR A 80 -15.13 -4.37 17.09
CA THR A 80 -16.21 -3.63 16.41
C THR A 80 -16.28 -2.17 16.86
N ASP A 81 -15.52 -1.80 17.92
CA ASP A 81 -15.45 -0.42 18.38
C ASP A 81 -14.48 0.39 17.51
N PRO A 82 -14.95 1.45 16.82
CA PRO A 82 -14.12 2.22 15.91
C PRO A 82 -12.90 2.85 16.60
N ARG A 83 -13.04 3.29 17.85
CA ARG A 83 -11.95 3.93 18.59
C ARG A 83 -10.85 2.92 18.91
N THR A 84 -11.23 1.76 19.45
CA THR A 84 -10.29 0.68 19.72
C THR A 84 -9.54 0.25 18.46
N ARG A 85 -10.24 0.18 17.33
CA ARG A 85 -9.63 -0.15 16.03
C ARG A 85 -8.58 0.90 15.62
N MET A 86 -8.95 2.17 15.67
CA MET A 86 -8.06 3.27 15.27
C MET A 86 -6.84 3.37 16.19
N ASP A 87 -7.03 3.24 17.50
CA ASP A 87 -5.92 3.27 18.49
C ASP A 87 -4.95 2.10 18.25
N ALA A 88 -5.48 0.91 17.97
CA ALA A 88 -4.67 -0.27 17.67
C ALA A 88 -3.87 -0.10 16.35
N MET A 89 -4.49 0.51 15.32
CA MET A 89 -3.81 0.77 14.06
C MET A 89 -2.78 1.89 14.16
N ALA A 90 -3.03 2.93 14.97
CA ALA A 90 -2.04 3.95 15.26
C ALA A 90 -0.80 3.35 15.95
N LYS A 91 -1.01 2.42 16.88
CA LYS A 91 0.09 1.65 17.50
C LYS A 91 0.85 0.83 16.46
N ALA A 92 0.14 0.09 15.60
CA ALA A 92 0.77 -0.70 14.54
C ALA A 92 1.59 0.18 13.58
N GLN A 93 1.09 1.35 13.22
CA GLN A 93 1.81 2.31 12.39
C GLN A 93 3.10 2.79 13.06
N SER A 94 3.05 3.18 14.33
CA SER A 94 4.26 3.60 15.05
C SER A 94 5.33 2.51 15.06
N ILE A 95 4.95 1.25 15.24
CA ILE A 95 5.89 0.12 15.22
C ILE A 95 6.56 -0.02 13.85
N ILE A 96 5.80 0.06 12.75
CA ILE A 96 6.36 -0.02 11.39
C ILE A 96 7.33 1.14 11.11
N GLU A 97 7.00 2.33 11.57
CA GLU A 97 7.83 3.52 11.40
C GLU A 97 9.13 3.41 12.20
N GLU A 98 9.07 2.95 13.45
CA GLU A 98 10.23 2.74 14.32
C GLU A 98 11.16 1.63 13.77
N ASP A 99 10.60 0.54 13.27
CA ASP A 99 11.35 -0.58 12.69
C ASP A 99 11.79 -0.31 11.24
N VAL A 100 11.39 0.82 10.65
CA VAL A 100 11.70 1.21 9.26
C VAL A 100 11.35 0.12 8.24
N VAL A 101 10.22 -0.55 8.45
CA VAL A 101 9.75 -1.63 7.56
C VAL A 101 9.38 -1.10 6.18
N VAL A 102 8.88 0.13 6.14
CA VAL A 102 8.49 0.84 4.93
C VAL A 102 8.99 2.29 4.95
N ILE A 103 9.43 2.77 3.80
CA ILE A 103 9.80 4.17 3.60
C ILE A 103 8.75 4.79 2.68
N PRO A 104 7.77 5.55 3.22
CA PRO A 104 6.74 6.17 2.42
C PRO A 104 7.34 7.28 1.55
N ILE A 105 6.99 7.29 0.26
CA ILE A 105 7.56 8.24 -0.71
C ILE A 105 6.52 9.26 -1.16
N TYR A 106 5.36 8.80 -1.59
CA TYR A 106 4.26 9.65 -2.02
C TYR A 106 2.93 8.88 -2.06
N GLU A 107 1.84 9.62 -1.99
CA GLU A 107 0.50 9.14 -2.30
C GLU A 107 0.19 9.46 -3.76
N GLN A 108 -0.31 8.48 -4.51
CA GLN A 108 -0.63 8.65 -5.91
C GLN A 108 -2.02 9.25 -6.09
N GLY A 109 -2.08 10.47 -6.63
CA GLY A 109 -3.32 11.06 -7.12
C GLY A 109 -3.71 10.47 -8.48
N VAL A 110 -5.01 10.28 -8.69
CA VAL A 110 -5.55 9.82 -9.98
C VAL A 110 -6.28 10.97 -10.68
N ILE A 111 -5.86 11.28 -11.89
CA ILE A 111 -6.49 12.30 -12.75
C ILE A 111 -7.33 11.59 -13.80
N TYR A 112 -8.56 12.06 -13.97
CA TYR A 112 -9.48 11.51 -14.94
C TYR A 112 -9.93 12.57 -15.93
N LEU A 113 -9.96 12.21 -17.19
CA LEU A 113 -10.55 13.02 -18.24
C LEU A 113 -11.89 12.38 -18.66
N LEU A 114 -12.96 13.13 -18.52
CA LEU A 114 -14.29 12.70 -18.93
C LEU A 114 -14.80 13.62 -20.05
N HIS A 115 -15.16 13.02 -21.18
CA HIS A 115 -15.73 13.79 -22.30
C HIS A 115 -17.03 14.49 -21.86
N PRO A 116 -17.27 15.78 -22.25
CA PRO A 116 -18.44 16.54 -21.80
C PRO A 116 -19.80 15.91 -22.15
N LYS A 117 -19.86 15.03 -23.12
CA LYS A 117 -21.08 14.30 -23.48
C LYS A 117 -21.32 13.05 -22.62
N VAL A 118 -20.36 12.62 -21.81
CA VAL A 118 -20.52 11.45 -20.96
C VAL A 118 -21.15 11.86 -19.63
N ARG A 119 -22.18 11.14 -19.22
CA ARG A 119 -22.90 11.33 -17.96
C ARG A 119 -23.07 10.01 -17.23
N GLY A 120 -23.27 10.07 -15.91
CA GLY A 120 -23.64 8.91 -15.09
C GLY A 120 -22.48 8.01 -14.70
N VAL A 121 -21.24 8.38 -15.00
CA VAL A 121 -20.05 7.69 -14.44
C VAL A 121 -19.94 8.05 -12.97
N ARG A 122 -19.87 7.05 -12.12
CA ARG A 122 -19.64 7.21 -10.68
C ARG A 122 -18.23 6.79 -10.33
N ARG A 123 -17.66 7.43 -9.32
CA ARG A 123 -16.34 7.11 -8.79
C ARG A 123 -16.43 6.97 -7.30
N THR A 124 -15.76 5.96 -6.79
CA THR A 124 -15.53 5.76 -5.38
C THR A 124 -14.09 6.16 -5.05
N VAL A 125 -13.85 6.57 -3.83
CA VAL A 125 -12.49 6.87 -3.34
C VAL A 125 -11.67 5.58 -3.28
N VAL A 126 -12.35 4.46 -3.07
CA VAL A 126 -11.79 3.13 -2.92
C VAL A 126 -12.37 2.22 -3.99
N GLY A 127 -11.58 1.25 -4.48
CA GLY A 127 -12.06 0.23 -5.41
C GLY A 127 -11.63 0.43 -6.88
N GLY A 128 -10.77 1.38 -7.16
CA GLY A 128 -10.00 1.47 -8.40
C GLY A 128 -10.77 1.92 -9.64
N ASP A 129 -11.64 1.11 -10.19
CA ASP A 129 -12.29 1.39 -11.47
C ASP A 129 -13.58 2.20 -11.32
N PRO A 130 -13.88 3.12 -12.29
CA PRO A 130 -15.15 3.82 -12.31
C PRO A 130 -16.34 2.87 -12.54
N ASP A 131 -17.45 3.13 -11.86
CA ASP A 131 -18.72 2.46 -12.12
C ASP A 131 -19.40 3.08 -13.36
N PHE A 132 -19.53 2.29 -14.41
CA PHE A 132 -20.18 2.66 -15.67
C PHE A 132 -21.64 2.18 -15.77
N THR A 133 -22.23 1.61 -14.73
CA THR A 133 -23.59 1.03 -14.74
C THR A 133 -24.64 2.00 -15.28
N HIS A 134 -24.49 3.30 -14.99
CA HIS A 134 -25.40 4.35 -15.43
C HIS A 134 -24.79 5.30 -16.44
N ALA A 135 -23.64 4.92 -17.02
CA ALA A 135 -22.97 5.75 -18.01
C ALA A 135 -23.78 5.85 -19.31
N ARG A 136 -23.88 7.07 -19.85
CA ARG A 136 -24.51 7.34 -21.14
C ARG A 136 -23.84 8.48 -21.86
N VAL A 137 -23.93 8.46 -23.17
CA VAL A 137 -23.51 9.58 -24.03
C VAL A 137 -24.74 10.40 -24.38
N ILE A 138 -24.69 11.69 -24.12
CA ILE A 138 -25.73 12.64 -24.51
C ILE A 138 -25.38 13.27 -25.88
N PRO A 139 -26.38 13.65 -26.66
CA PRO A 139 -26.19 14.27 -27.97
C PRO A 139 -25.31 15.52 -27.97
#